data_6b72ad1f7f85f841e624d73e567eb26e
#
_entry.id   6b72ad1f7f85f841e624d73e567eb26e
#
_cell.length_a   1.000
_cell.length_b   1.000
_cell.length_c   1.000
_cell.angle_alpha   90.00
_cell.angle_beta   90.00
_cell.angle_gamma   90.00
#
_symmetry.space_group_name_H-M   'P 1'
#
loop_
_entity.id
_entity.type
_entity.pdbx_description
1 polymer ?
#
loop_
_entity_poly.entity_id
_entity_poly.type
_entity_poly.pdbx_seq_one_letter_code
_entity_poly.pdbx_strand_id
1 'polypeptide(L)'
;MSRSRRILRARDANAKEDGDDGDSSAPVQKTEATRTEATADATADVDAADADDGVDDGLTAFERAREAHIARNKARMEALNINALSAGVGAASRGSAASSRGITGKRNRDKASAPSVPTRRSSRARKIAPELASGVDRERRDGTVVLANGATYHPSGELTAAPTRTRPSGEVAMRSENGSEKTDAAFIEELKTKMGAHVGETKEAKEATASVREMIKNKLTLRDVDVAKCVPKGVTHLDFSPDESMLLVASGDKEGHIGLWRVDKTTSEADEEEDEDDGVLYYKAHGSYISHCKWGRGALRGKLFTCAYDGAVRVLDPQTGSFQETVYSEEDEFSACDQFADGNTALVCDNVGNLHQLDLRVGKFTSPSLSIHEKKINTVHIDPGNEHRFATSTNQLVSVWDARKLKKNAKSTHDLVHRKSSQAAYWCPDGSGALLTTCYDDALRVWHPDRSAAAPTATIKHNNQTGRWVLPFRAVWSAAGDGVLCGSMTRQVEIFNPATGASLARYASPDHMTAIASRLACHRSLNYVAAGTASGRVHVYRA
;
A
#
# COMPACT_ATOMS: atom_id res chain seq x y z
N MET A 1 -21.44 -56.82 25.93
CA MET A 1 -21.79 -56.63 27.36
C MET A 1 -21.92 -55.13 27.55
N SER A 2 -23.10 -54.67 27.51
CA SER A 2 -24.06 -54.31 28.58
C SER A 2 -23.79 -52.91 29.11
N ARG A 3 -24.59 -52.02 28.85
CA ARG A 3 -25.90 -51.42 29.23
C ARG A 3 -25.61 -50.01 29.80
N SER A 4 -26.24 -49.00 29.45
CA SER A 4 -27.63 -48.54 29.37
C SER A 4 -27.90 -47.35 30.26
N ARG A 5 -28.51 -46.34 29.67
CA ARG A 5 -29.75 -45.61 30.03
C ARG A 5 -29.65 -44.45 31.00
N ARG A 6 -30.11 -43.29 30.53
CA ARG A 6 -31.43 -42.61 30.62
C ARG A 6 -31.55 -41.71 31.84
N ILE A 7 -32.07 -40.51 31.83
CA ILE A 7 -33.47 -39.99 31.68
C ILE A 7 -33.39 -38.46 31.87
N LEU A 8 -33.84 -37.60 31.01
CA LEU A 8 -35.11 -36.90 30.84
C LEU A 8 -35.75 -36.20 32.05
N ARG A 9 -36.02 -34.89 31.95
CA ARG A 9 -37.29 -34.11 32.10
C ARG A 9 -36.97 -32.68 32.49
N ALA A 10 -37.35 -31.64 31.74
CA ALA A 10 -38.63 -31.05 31.37
C ALA A 10 -39.51 -30.55 32.54
N ARG A 11 -39.82 -29.26 32.49
CA ARG A 11 -41.12 -28.59 32.72
C ARG A 11 -40.89 -27.10 33.05
N ASP A 12 -41.41 -26.23 32.27
CA ASP A 12 -42.74 -25.61 32.07
C ASP A 12 -42.95 -24.40 33.02
N ALA A 13 -43.05 -23.28 32.46
CA ALA A 13 -44.26 -22.48 32.13
C ALA A 13 -44.81 -21.58 33.26
N ASN A 14 -45.00 -20.35 32.98
CA ASN A 14 -46.21 -19.49 33.05
C ASN A 14 -45.78 -18.02 33.16
N ALA A 15 -46.10 -17.13 32.25
CA ALA A 15 -47.35 -16.52 31.82
C ALA A 15 -47.99 -15.61 32.87
N LYS A 16 -48.15 -14.37 32.48
CA LYS A 16 -49.32 -13.43 32.49
C LYS A 16 -48.86 -12.01 32.76
N GLU A 17 -49.10 -11.12 31.90
CA GLU A 17 -50.30 -10.33 31.52
C GLU A 17 -50.47 -9.06 32.34
N ASP A 18 -50.77 -8.08 31.57
CA ASP A 18 -51.66 -6.91 31.73
C ASP A 18 -50.92 -5.61 32.11
N GLY A 19 -51.14 -4.57 31.44
CA GLY A 19 -52.16 -3.78 30.79
C GLY A 19 -51.63 -2.37 30.78
N ASP A 20 -51.82 -1.70 29.83
CA ASP A 20 -52.88 -0.87 29.27
C ASP A 20 -52.65 0.65 29.46
N ASP A 21 -52.92 1.35 28.37
CA ASP A 21 -53.41 2.71 28.19
C ASP A 21 -52.50 3.96 28.40
N GLY A 22 -52.59 4.76 27.36
CA GLY A 22 -52.38 6.20 27.45
C GLY A 22 -51.96 6.93 26.20
N ASP A 23 -52.84 6.95 25.23
CA ASP A 23 -53.16 7.92 24.20
C ASP A 23 -52.80 9.40 24.58
N SER A 24 -52.19 10.15 23.68
CA SER A 24 -52.68 11.46 23.19
C SER A 24 -51.73 12.09 22.14
N SER A 25 -52.21 12.03 20.91
CA SER A 25 -52.44 13.11 19.93
C SER A 25 -51.52 14.34 19.94
N ALA A 26 -50.81 14.49 18.87
CA ALA A 26 -50.78 15.51 17.79
C ALA A 26 -50.99 17.00 18.17
N PRO A 27 -50.82 17.89 17.21
CA PRO A 27 -49.67 18.29 16.34
C PRO A 27 -49.41 19.81 16.46
N VAL A 28 -48.68 20.39 15.55
CA VAL A 28 -48.60 21.85 15.19
C VAL A 28 -47.14 22.28 15.09
N GLN A 29 -46.60 22.95 14.12
CA GLN A 29 -47.05 23.66 12.90
C GLN A 29 -45.85 23.94 12.04
N LYS A 30 -46.08 23.98 10.75
CA LYS A 30 -45.22 24.60 9.73
C LYS A 30 -45.08 26.10 9.97
N THR A 31 -43.90 26.64 9.74
CA THR A 31 -43.77 28.00 9.20
C THR A 31 -42.76 28.00 8.07
N GLU A 32 -43.28 28.17 6.88
CA GLU A 32 -42.60 28.71 5.72
C GLU A 32 -42.15 30.15 6.01
N ALA A 33 -40.95 30.48 5.59
CA ALA A 33 -40.61 31.84 5.23
C ALA A 33 -39.71 31.81 4.01
N THR A 34 -40.26 32.31 2.98
CA THR A 34 -39.84 32.61 1.62
C THR A 34 -38.72 33.63 1.52
N ARG A 35 -37.92 33.44 0.45
CA ARG A 35 -37.37 34.47 -0.48
C ARG A 35 -36.15 35.25 -0.02
N THR A 36 -35.06 35.28 -0.80
CA THR A 36 -34.97 35.98 -2.12
C THR A 36 -33.75 35.50 -2.91
N GLU A 37 -33.97 35.38 -4.19
CA GLU A 37 -32.98 35.25 -5.26
C GLU A 37 -32.05 36.45 -5.31
N ALA A 38 -30.77 36.19 -5.64
CA ALA A 38 -29.95 37.15 -6.41
C ALA A 38 -28.99 36.36 -7.30
N THR A 39 -29.38 36.29 -8.53
CA THR A 39 -28.57 35.99 -9.70
C THR A 39 -27.51 37.09 -9.87
N ALA A 40 -26.28 36.69 -10.15
CA ALA A 40 -25.37 37.51 -10.93
C ALA A 40 -24.41 36.61 -11.71
N ASP A 41 -24.75 36.44 -12.91
CA ASP A 41 -24.01 36.09 -14.09
C ASP A 41 -22.80 37.03 -14.28
N ALA A 42 -21.64 36.49 -14.62
CA ALA A 42 -20.58 37.22 -15.32
C ALA A 42 -19.61 36.21 -15.98
N THR A 43 -20.04 35.75 -17.13
CA THR A 43 -19.14 35.40 -18.23
C THR A 43 -18.44 36.67 -18.70
N ALA A 44 -17.13 36.62 -18.81
CA ALA A 44 -16.38 37.59 -19.62
C ALA A 44 -15.26 36.87 -20.37
N ASP A 45 -15.56 36.55 -21.60
CA ASP A 45 -14.60 36.44 -22.68
C ASP A 45 -13.78 37.73 -22.77
N VAL A 46 -12.48 37.59 -22.91
CA VAL A 46 -11.63 38.64 -23.46
C VAL A 46 -10.62 38.02 -24.41
N ASP A 47 -11.01 38.01 -25.69
CA ASP A 47 -10.09 38.19 -26.78
C ASP A 47 -9.50 39.59 -26.71
N ALA A 48 -8.19 39.70 -26.75
CA ALA A 48 -7.50 40.88 -27.24
C ALA A 48 -6.09 40.52 -27.71
N ALA A 49 -5.91 40.42 -29.00
CA ALA A 49 -4.67 40.74 -29.65
C ALA A 49 -4.40 42.24 -29.41
N ASP A 50 -3.18 42.59 -29.02
CA ASP A 50 -2.45 43.60 -29.72
C ASP A 50 -0.99 43.74 -29.25
N ALA A 51 -0.18 44.07 -30.19
CA ALA A 51 1.22 44.33 -30.23
C ALA A 51 1.73 45.21 -29.06
N ASP A 52 2.87 44.87 -28.54
CA ASP A 52 3.81 45.84 -28.01
C ASP A 52 5.24 45.49 -28.39
N ASP A 53 5.85 46.51 -28.93
CA ASP A 53 7.23 46.63 -29.34
C ASP A 53 8.19 46.45 -28.15
N GLY A 54 9.24 45.70 -28.37
CA GLY A 54 10.50 46.11 -27.87
C GLY A 54 11.07 45.39 -26.66
N VAL A 55 12.21 44.91 -26.92
CA VAL A 55 13.30 44.39 -26.10
C VAL A 55 13.27 42.87 -25.99
N ASP A 56 13.99 42.29 -26.93
CA ASP A 56 14.38 40.88 -26.89
C ASP A 56 15.39 40.68 -25.75
N ASP A 57 14.88 40.32 -24.55
CA ASP A 57 15.66 39.95 -23.39
C ASP A 57 16.05 38.48 -23.41
N GLY A 58 15.77 37.74 -24.48
CA GLY A 58 16.12 36.34 -24.67
C GLY A 58 15.35 35.36 -23.75
N LEU A 59 14.34 35.86 -23.02
CA LEU A 59 13.54 35.06 -22.11
C LEU A 59 12.26 34.55 -22.79
N THR A 60 11.94 33.26 -22.56
CA THR A 60 10.67 32.68 -23.00
C THR A 60 9.49 33.29 -22.23
N ALA A 61 8.28 33.22 -22.78
CA ALA A 61 7.06 33.67 -22.09
C ALA A 61 6.89 32.97 -20.70
N PHE A 62 7.33 31.73 -20.61
CA PHE A 62 7.32 30.96 -19.36
C PHE A 62 8.33 31.52 -18.34
N GLU A 63 9.52 31.88 -18.77
CA GLU A 63 10.56 32.47 -17.90
C GLU A 63 10.14 33.84 -17.38
N ARG A 64 9.55 34.68 -18.21
CA ARG A 64 8.97 35.98 -17.79
C ARG A 64 7.84 35.81 -16.78
N ALA A 65 6.94 34.86 -16.99
CA ALA A 65 5.90 34.55 -16.00
C ALA A 65 6.47 34.03 -14.68
N ARG A 66 7.54 33.24 -14.73
CA ARG A 66 8.26 32.72 -13.54
C ARG A 66 8.95 33.85 -12.78
N GLU A 67 9.64 34.76 -13.47
CA GLU A 67 10.29 35.90 -12.82
C GLU A 67 9.28 36.87 -12.19
N ALA A 68 8.17 37.15 -12.88
CA ALA A 68 7.09 37.96 -12.34
C ALA A 68 6.45 37.31 -11.09
N HIS A 69 6.37 35.99 -11.03
CA HIS A 69 5.92 35.27 -9.87
C HIS A 69 6.92 35.34 -8.70
N ILE A 70 8.21 35.25 -9.00
CA ILE A 70 9.29 35.38 -8.00
C ILE A 70 9.30 36.81 -7.44
N ALA A 71 9.17 37.82 -8.28
CA ALA A 71 9.11 39.23 -7.86
C ALA A 71 7.91 39.52 -6.96
N ARG A 72 6.72 39.01 -7.32
CA ARG A 72 5.51 39.12 -6.47
C ARG A 72 5.68 38.44 -5.12
N ASN A 73 6.29 37.28 -5.08
CA ASN A 73 6.55 36.58 -3.82
C ASN A 73 7.58 37.32 -2.95
N LYS A 74 8.61 37.89 -3.57
CA LYS A 74 9.63 38.69 -2.88
C LYS A 74 9.00 39.94 -2.26
N ALA A 75 8.22 40.69 -3.03
CA ALA A 75 7.50 41.88 -2.52
C ALA A 75 6.53 41.51 -1.37
N ARG A 76 5.86 40.37 -1.46
CA ARG A 76 4.98 39.88 -0.39
C ARG A 76 5.74 39.50 0.88
N MET A 77 6.94 38.92 0.76
CA MET A 77 7.80 38.61 1.89
C MET A 77 8.37 39.87 2.55
N GLU A 78 8.69 40.90 1.77
CA GLU A 78 9.13 42.20 2.28
C GLU A 78 7.98 42.94 2.98
N ALA A 79 6.78 42.94 2.41
CA ALA A 79 5.58 43.52 3.01
C ALA A 79 5.18 42.86 4.34
N LEU A 80 5.44 41.56 4.48
CA LEU A 80 5.19 40.80 5.71
C LEU A 80 6.34 40.88 6.74
N ASN A 81 7.41 41.64 6.45
CA ASN A 81 8.58 41.85 7.30
C ASN A 81 9.24 40.56 7.82
N ILE A 82 9.15 39.47 7.04
CA ILE A 82 9.63 38.13 7.44
C ILE A 82 11.14 38.11 7.61
N ASN A 83 11.85 38.94 6.87
CA ASN A 83 13.32 39.04 6.97
C ASN A 83 13.77 39.68 8.30
N ALA A 84 12.98 40.59 8.87
CA ALA A 84 13.26 41.18 10.19
C ALA A 84 12.97 40.20 11.35
N LEU A 85 11.92 39.36 11.20
CA LEU A 85 11.59 38.32 12.16
C LEU A 85 12.62 37.19 12.22
N SER A 86 13.22 36.84 11.09
CA SER A 86 14.27 35.82 11.06
C SER A 86 15.61 36.28 11.67
N ALA A 87 15.90 37.60 11.62
CA ALA A 87 17.07 38.20 12.27
C ALA A 87 16.91 38.29 13.79
N GLY A 88 15.65 38.51 14.27
CA GLY A 88 15.35 38.61 15.72
C GLY A 88 15.44 37.26 16.46
N VAL A 89 15.11 36.17 15.80
CA VAL A 89 15.19 34.82 16.39
C VAL A 89 16.66 34.30 16.47
N GLY A 90 17.56 34.84 15.66
CA GLY A 90 18.99 34.52 15.70
C GLY A 90 19.75 35.20 16.87
N ALA A 91 19.21 36.29 17.44
CA ALA A 91 19.87 37.03 18.50
C ALA A 91 19.55 36.53 19.91
N ALA A 92 18.43 35.84 20.10
CA ALA A 92 17.99 35.37 21.41
C ALA A 92 18.63 34.06 21.90
N SER A 93 19.46 33.39 21.08
CA SER A 93 20.11 32.12 21.44
C SER A 93 21.60 32.18 21.79
N ARG A 94 22.14 33.43 22.04
CA ARG A 94 23.52 33.62 22.47
C ARG A 94 23.60 34.23 23.85
N GLY A 95 23.21 33.44 24.84
CA GLY A 95 23.38 33.87 26.23
C GLY A 95 23.34 32.67 27.16
N SER A 96 24.49 32.37 27.71
CA SER A 96 24.79 31.47 28.83
C SER A 96 25.31 30.07 28.51
N ALA A 97 26.65 29.95 28.57
CA ALA A 97 27.36 29.03 29.45
C ALA A 97 28.87 29.20 29.22
N ALA A 98 29.51 29.84 30.16
CA ALA A 98 30.97 29.88 30.30
C ALA A 98 31.42 28.85 31.34
N SER A 99 32.67 28.39 31.18
CA SER A 99 33.55 27.60 32.05
C SER A 99 33.41 26.09 31.96
N SER A 100 34.47 25.30 31.74
CA SER A 100 35.84 25.41 32.17
C SER A 100 36.74 24.38 31.45
N ARG A 101 38.00 24.81 31.15
CA ARG A 101 39.28 24.06 31.15
C ARG A 101 39.39 22.72 30.40
N GLY A 102 40.34 22.42 29.56
CA GLY A 102 41.65 23.00 29.26
C GLY A 102 42.50 22.03 28.42
N ILE A 103 43.49 22.58 27.76
CA ILE A 103 44.80 22.02 27.37
C ILE A 103 44.95 21.25 26.04
N THR A 104 45.64 21.95 25.14
CA THR A 104 46.72 21.65 24.18
C THR A 104 46.48 20.79 22.94
N GLY A 105 46.94 21.40 21.81
CA GLY A 105 47.33 20.69 20.61
C GLY A 105 47.19 21.49 19.30
N LYS A 106 48.18 22.36 19.01
CA LYS A 106 48.36 23.05 17.71
C LYS A 106 48.51 22.07 16.57
N ARG A 107 47.79 22.29 15.45
CA ARG A 107 48.36 22.19 14.10
C ARG A 107 47.47 22.96 13.10
N ASN A 108 48.13 23.98 12.52
CA ASN A 108 47.67 24.73 11.35
C ASN A 108 47.54 23.85 10.12
N ARG A 109 46.45 24.05 9.38
CA ARG A 109 46.48 24.01 7.91
C ARG A 109 45.32 24.79 7.34
N ASP A 110 45.66 25.92 6.75
CA ASP A 110 44.80 26.72 5.89
C ASP A 110 44.36 25.92 4.67
N LYS A 111 43.06 25.80 4.45
CA LYS A 111 42.46 25.62 3.12
C LYS A 111 41.12 26.33 3.10
N ALA A 112 41.06 27.37 2.30
CA ALA A 112 39.84 28.06 1.94
C ALA A 112 38.81 27.06 1.39
N SER A 113 37.68 26.93 2.04
CA SER A 113 36.52 26.17 1.56
C SER A 113 35.49 27.11 0.96
N ALA A 114 35.08 26.83 -0.24
CA ALA A 114 33.96 27.46 -0.95
C ALA A 114 32.66 27.40 -0.12
N PRO A 115 31.73 28.33 -0.29
CA PRO A 115 30.48 28.36 0.47
C PRO A 115 29.61 27.13 0.14
N SER A 116 29.32 26.32 1.15
CA SER A 116 28.43 25.18 1.04
C SER A 116 26.98 25.63 0.85
N VAL A 117 26.37 25.20 -0.23
CA VAL A 117 24.93 25.31 -0.46
C VAL A 117 24.19 24.66 0.72
N PRO A 118 23.15 25.30 1.31
CA PRO A 118 22.45 24.74 2.46
C PRO A 118 21.68 23.48 2.04
N THR A 119 22.18 22.34 2.43
CA THR A 119 21.49 21.05 2.33
C THR A 119 20.21 21.10 3.18
N ARG A 120 19.08 20.80 2.56
CA ARG A 120 17.77 20.66 3.18
C ARG A 120 17.87 19.72 4.39
N ARG A 121 17.79 20.28 5.60
CA ARG A 121 17.83 19.49 6.83
C ARG A 121 16.65 18.54 6.88
N SER A 122 16.93 17.25 7.05
CA SER A 122 15.92 16.20 7.19
C SER A 122 15.05 16.45 8.44
N SER A 123 13.83 15.95 8.45
CA SER A 123 12.89 15.99 9.60
C SER A 123 13.49 15.42 10.90
N ARG A 124 14.52 14.62 10.82
CA ARG A 124 15.33 14.13 11.95
C ARG A 124 16.04 15.25 12.73
N ALA A 125 16.42 16.35 12.06
CA ALA A 125 17.02 17.53 12.70
C ALA A 125 16.00 18.38 13.47
N ARG A 126 14.71 18.15 13.29
CA ARG A 126 13.61 18.86 13.94
C ARG A 126 13.05 18.15 15.17
N LYS A 127 13.63 17.04 15.63
CA LYS A 127 13.16 16.23 16.78
C LYS A 127 11.69 15.77 16.67
N ILE A 128 11.15 15.64 15.48
CA ILE A 128 9.80 15.11 15.28
C ILE A 128 9.89 13.59 15.36
N ALA A 129 9.19 13.01 16.32
CA ALA A 129 9.18 11.57 16.51
C ALA A 129 8.65 10.85 15.25
N PRO A 130 9.25 9.72 14.84
CA PRO A 130 8.84 8.96 13.65
C PRO A 130 7.38 8.48 13.70
N GLU A 131 6.81 8.39 14.88
CA GLU A 131 5.43 7.93 15.13
C GLU A 131 4.36 8.91 14.63
N LEU A 132 4.65 10.21 14.60
CA LEU A 132 3.76 11.22 14.02
C LEU A 132 3.80 11.24 12.48
N ALA A 133 4.84 10.67 11.88
CA ALA A 133 4.97 10.66 10.42
C ALA A 133 4.08 9.62 9.74
N SER A 134 3.61 8.59 10.43
CA SER A 134 2.78 7.52 9.84
C SER A 134 1.29 7.85 9.78
N GLY A 135 0.82 8.83 10.56
CA GLY A 135 -0.58 9.26 10.58
C GLY A 135 -0.85 10.62 9.91
N VAL A 136 0.20 11.33 9.49
CA VAL A 136 0.09 12.67 8.88
C VAL A 136 0.44 12.58 7.39
N ASP A 137 -0.53 12.83 6.53
CA ASP A 137 -0.31 12.88 5.07
C ASP A 137 0.32 14.20 4.65
N ARG A 138 -0.15 15.31 5.19
CA ARG A 138 0.29 16.66 4.82
C ARG A 138 0.11 17.66 5.96
N GLU A 139 1.12 18.48 6.17
CA GLU A 139 0.99 19.71 6.96
C GLU A 139 0.90 20.90 6.00
N ARG A 140 -0.17 21.67 6.09
CA ARG A 140 -0.37 22.88 5.29
C ARG A 140 0.41 24.05 5.92
N ARG A 141 0.65 25.10 5.12
CA ARG A 141 1.40 26.30 5.57
C ARG A 141 0.70 27.09 6.67
N ASP A 142 -0.60 26.91 6.81
CA ASP A 142 -1.46 27.49 7.85
C ASP A 142 -1.43 26.70 9.17
N GLY A 143 -0.61 25.67 9.28
CA GLY A 143 -0.54 24.80 10.45
C GLY A 143 -1.61 23.71 10.51
N THR A 144 -2.47 23.62 9.49
CA THR A 144 -3.46 22.53 9.38
C THR A 144 -2.75 21.22 9.04
N VAL A 145 -3.00 20.20 9.84
CA VAL A 145 -2.47 18.85 9.66
C VAL A 145 -3.52 17.99 8.96
N VAL A 146 -3.19 17.47 7.79
CA VAL A 146 -4.02 16.49 7.08
C VAL A 146 -3.58 15.09 7.51
N LEU A 147 -4.48 14.32 8.05
CA LEU A 147 -4.24 12.94 8.46
C LEU A 147 -4.30 11.99 7.26
N ALA A 148 -3.73 10.80 7.40
CA ALA A 148 -3.69 9.80 6.34
C ALA A 148 -5.10 9.34 5.89
N ASN A 149 -6.09 9.43 6.77
CA ASN A 149 -7.50 9.17 6.47
C ASN A 149 -8.22 10.33 5.78
N GLY A 150 -7.53 11.46 5.54
CA GLY A 150 -8.10 12.67 4.92
C GLY A 150 -8.78 13.63 5.89
N ALA A 151 -8.90 13.31 7.18
CA ALA A 151 -9.35 14.25 8.19
C ALA A 151 -8.32 15.37 8.36
N THR A 152 -8.79 16.57 8.72
CA THR A 152 -7.91 17.72 8.92
C THR A 152 -8.01 18.21 10.37
N TYR A 153 -6.85 18.36 11.01
CA TYR A 153 -6.75 18.97 12.31
C TYR A 153 -6.27 20.42 12.15
N HIS A 154 -7.10 21.35 12.58
CA HIS A 154 -6.79 22.79 12.54
C HIS A 154 -6.03 23.25 13.79
N PRO A 155 -5.17 24.29 13.68
CA PRO A 155 -4.48 24.86 14.84
C PRO A 155 -5.43 25.38 15.93
N SER A 156 -6.69 25.64 15.58
CA SER A 156 -7.77 26.02 16.52
C SER A 156 -8.22 24.87 17.43
N GLY A 157 -7.72 23.64 17.21
CA GLY A 157 -8.16 22.45 17.92
C GLY A 157 -9.37 21.76 17.31
N GLU A 158 -9.87 22.25 16.19
CA GLU A 158 -11.02 21.68 15.48
C GLU A 158 -10.58 20.53 14.58
N LEU A 159 -11.22 19.37 14.74
CA LEU A 159 -11.06 18.21 13.88
C LEU A 159 -12.18 18.21 12.83
N THR A 160 -11.86 18.55 11.59
CA THR A 160 -12.78 18.35 10.49
C THR A 160 -12.72 16.89 10.07
N ALA A 161 -13.85 16.20 10.11
CA ALA A 161 -13.96 14.82 9.69
C ALA A 161 -13.43 14.64 8.25
N ALA A 162 -12.84 13.49 7.98
CA ALA A 162 -12.48 13.12 6.62
C ALA A 162 -13.72 13.28 5.72
N PRO A 163 -13.55 13.81 4.50
CA PRO A 163 -14.64 13.76 3.54
C PRO A 163 -15.07 12.29 3.44
N THR A 164 -16.37 12.05 3.61
CA THR A 164 -16.96 10.71 3.45
C THR A 164 -16.58 10.22 2.07
N ARG A 165 -15.55 9.37 1.97
CA ARG A 165 -15.19 8.75 0.70
C ARG A 165 -16.34 7.83 0.37
N THR A 166 -17.07 8.13 -0.69
CA THR A 166 -18.14 7.27 -1.20
C THR A 166 -17.51 5.95 -1.58
N ARG A 167 -17.69 4.96 -0.73
CA ARG A 167 -17.30 3.59 -0.97
C ARG A 167 -18.27 2.95 -1.95
N PRO A 168 -17.81 2.22 -2.97
CA PRO A 168 -18.69 1.33 -3.70
C PRO A 168 -19.27 0.30 -2.72
N SER A 169 -20.58 0.09 -2.70
CA SER A 169 -21.26 -0.88 -1.83
C SER A 169 -21.74 -2.08 -2.64
N GLY A 170 -21.69 -3.26 -2.05
CA GLY A 170 -22.13 -4.49 -2.69
C GLY A 170 -21.22 -4.91 -3.85
N GLU A 171 -21.80 -5.56 -4.84
CA GLU A 171 -21.12 -6.01 -6.05
C GLU A 171 -20.75 -4.83 -6.96
N VAL A 172 -19.51 -4.80 -7.47
CA VAL A 172 -19.00 -3.78 -8.38
C VAL A 172 -18.64 -4.43 -9.71
N ALA A 173 -19.36 -4.07 -10.77
CA ALA A 173 -19.08 -4.58 -12.11
C ALA A 173 -17.68 -4.13 -12.60
N MET A 174 -17.03 -4.94 -13.44
CA MET A 174 -15.80 -4.58 -14.13
C MET A 174 -16.09 -3.54 -15.22
N ARG A 175 -16.24 -2.28 -14.79
CA ARG A 175 -16.28 -1.11 -15.66
C ARG A 175 -15.04 -0.29 -15.40
N SER A 176 -14.15 -0.27 -16.38
CA SER A 176 -12.89 0.46 -16.25
C SER A 176 -13.13 1.98 -16.35
N GLU A 177 -12.28 2.74 -15.67
CA GLU A 177 -12.33 4.21 -15.77
C GLU A 177 -11.58 4.74 -16.99
N ASN A 178 -10.76 3.90 -17.65
CA ASN A 178 -9.92 4.27 -18.79
C ASN A 178 -10.24 3.53 -20.09
N GLY A 179 -11.16 2.58 -20.06
CA GLY A 179 -11.59 1.83 -21.23
C GLY A 179 -13.02 2.16 -21.66
N SER A 180 -13.47 1.50 -22.70
CA SER A 180 -14.85 1.54 -23.19
C SER A 180 -15.62 0.29 -22.73
N GLU A 181 -16.95 0.32 -22.80
CA GLU A 181 -17.78 -0.85 -22.52
C GLU A 181 -17.42 -2.05 -23.43
N LYS A 182 -17.02 -1.77 -24.68
CA LYS A 182 -16.58 -2.79 -25.64
C LYS A 182 -15.24 -3.42 -25.23
N THR A 183 -14.27 -2.61 -24.77
CA THR A 183 -12.97 -3.10 -24.30
C THR A 183 -13.11 -3.89 -23.01
N ASP A 184 -13.96 -3.45 -22.07
CA ASP A 184 -14.26 -4.18 -20.85
C ASP A 184 -14.88 -5.54 -21.14
N ALA A 185 -15.89 -5.60 -22.02
CA ALA A 185 -16.56 -6.84 -22.41
C ALA A 185 -15.58 -7.82 -23.08
N ALA A 186 -14.74 -7.35 -24.00
CA ALA A 186 -13.74 -8.17 -24.65
C ALA A 186 -12.71 -8.74 -23.66
N PHE A 187 -12.27 -7.92 -22.72
CA PHE A 187 -11.34 -8.34 -21.68
C PHE A 187 -11.93 -9.34 -20.71
N ILE A 188 -13.19 -9.17 -20.30
CA ILE A 188 -13.89 -10.14 -19.44
C ILE A 188 -14.00 -11.48 -20.14
N GLU A 189 -14.35 -11.53 -21.43
CA GLU A 189 -14.42 -12.78 -22.19
C GLU A 189 -13.05 -13.45 -22.35
N GLU A 190 -11.98 -12.67 -22.53
CA GLU A 190 -10.62 -13.19 -22.53
C GLU A 190 -10.24 -13.80 -21.17
N LEU A 191 -10.56 -13.12 -20.07
CA LEU A 191 -10.34 -13.63 -18.72
C LEU A 191 -11.12 -14.93 -18.46
N LYS A 192 -12.39 -15.00 -18.86
CA LYS A 192 -13.23 -16.21 -18.72
C LYS A 192 -12.61 -17.39 -19.47
N THR A 193 -12.19 -17.16 -20.71
CA THR A 193 -11.64 -18.21 -21.57
C THR A 193 -10.31 -18.74 -21.01
N LYS A 194 -9.38 -17.85 -20.67
CA LYS A 194 -8.04 -18.23 -20.23
C LYS A 194 -7.99 -18.71 -18.79
N MET A 195 -8.67 -18.02 -17.87
CA MET A 195 -8.63 -18.38 -16.45
C MET A 195 -9.64 -19.47 -16.07
N GLY A 196 -10.72 -19.66 -16.86
CA GLY A 196 -11.72 -20.71 -16.65
C GLY A 196 -11.25 -22.12 -17.01
N ALA A 197 -10.31 -22.23 -17.95
CA ALA A 197 -9.81 -23.53 -18.43
C ALA A 197 -9.04 -24.34 -17.36
N HIS A 198 -8.51 -23.69 -16.34
CA HIS A 198 -7.68 -24.31 -15.30
C HIS A 198 -8.41 -24.76 -14.03
N VAL A 199 -9.73 -24.57 -13.95
CA VAL A 199 -10.51 -24.93 -12.76
C VAL A 199 -10.64 -26.46 -12.58
N GLY A 200 -10.29 -27.26 -13.58
CA GLY A 200 -10.45 -28.73 -13.58
C GLY A 200 -9.19 -29.59 -13.43
N GLU A 201 -8.00 -29.05 -13.55
CA GLU A 201 -6.77 -29.84 -13.53
C GLU A 201 -6.03 -29.79 -12.19
N THR A 202 -6.33 -30.75 -11.32
CA THR A 202 -5.60 -31.04 -10.07
C THR A 202 -4.34 -31.91 -10.30
N LYS A 203 -3.68 -31.80 -11.42
CA LYS A 203 -2.33 -32.38 -11.56
C LYS A 203 -1.34 -31.29 -11.17
N GLU A 204 -0.77 -31.45 -9.97
CA GLU A 204 0.51 -30.85 -9.59
C GLU A 204 1.58 -31.32 -10.61
N ALA A 205 1.57 -30.75 -11.79
CA ALA A 205 2.78 -30.71 -12.59
C ALA A 205 3.79 -29.97 -11.71
N LYS A 206 4.97 -30.51 -11.50
CA LYS A 206 6.12 -29.77 -10.96
C LYS A 206 6.44 -28.70 -12.00
N GLU A 207 5.70 -27.59 -11.94
CA GLU A 207 5.96 -26.41 -12.73
C GLU A 207 7.36 -25.94 -12.38
N ALA A 208 8.14 -25.60 -13.38
CA ALA A 208 9.45 -25.01 -13.18
C ALA A 208 9.27 -23.74 -12.31
N THR A 209 9.88 -23.71 -11.15
CA THR A 209 9.76 -22.58 -10.23
C THR A 209 10.79 -21.52 -10.60
N ALA A 210 10.37 -20.28 -10.75
CA ALA A 210 11.25 -19.15 -11.07
C ALA A 210 12.35 -18.99 -10.02
N SER A 211 13.60 -18.96 -10.46
CA SER A 211 14.80 -19.01 -9.64
C SER A 211 15.67 -17.77 -9.86
N VAL A 212 16.21 -17.22 -8.79
CA VAL A 212 17.18 -16.12 -8.84
C VAL A 212 18.44 -16.52 -9.64
N ARG A 213 18.83 -17.77 -9.58
CA ARG A 213 19.96 -18.28 -10.35
C ARG A 213 19.77 -18.10 -11.85
N GLU A 214 18.59 -18.42 -12.36
CA GLU A 214 18.26 -18.24 -13.78
C GLU A 214 18.05 -16.75 -14.12
N MET A 215 17.43 -15.96 -13.22
CA MET A 215 17.32 -14.49 -13.38
C MET A 215 18.67 -13.82 -13.54
N ILE A 216 19.68 -14.24 -12.77
CA ILE A 216 21.04 -13.69 -12.85
C ILE A 216 21.75 -14.15 -14.11
N LYS A 217 21.64 -15.44 -14.45
CA LYS A 217 22.28 -16.05 -15.63
C LYS A 217 21.80 -15.39 -16.92
N ASN A 218 20.51 -15.20 -17.07
CA ASN A 218 19.88 -14.64 -18.28
C ASN A 218 19.85 -13.10 -18.26
N LYS A 219 20.12 -12.45 -17.13
CA LYS A 219 20.09 -11.00 -16.88
C LYS A 219 18.70 -10.40 -17.07
N LEU A 220 18.10 -9.94 -16.00
CA LEU A 220 16.85 -9.21 -16.05
C LEU A 220 16.99 -7.91 -16.88
N THR A 221 16.14 -7.78 -17.88
CA THR A 221 16.07 -6.60 -18.75
C THR A 221 14.69 -5.95 -18.67
N LEU A 222 14.62 -4.67 -18.99
CA LEU A 222 13.40 -3.88 -19.02
C LEU A 222 13.32 -3.18 -20.37
N ARG A 223 12.22 -3.37 -21.10
CA ARG A 223 11.95 -2.74 -22.41
C ARG A 223 10.86 -1.69 -22.24
N ASP A 224 10.68 -0.81 -23.22
CA ASP A 224 9.61 0.21 -23.22
C ASP A 224 8.23 -0.42 -23.04
N VAL A 225 7.95 -1.51 -23.78
CA VAL A 225 6.68 -2.24 -23.73
C VAL A 225 6.42 -2.94 -22.38
N ASP A 226 7.43 -3.09 -21.53
CA ASP A 226 7.33 -3.71 -20.21
C ASP A 226 7.07 -2.66 -19.10
N VAL A 227 6.65 -1.44 -19.47
CA VAL A 227 6.36 -0.35 -18.53
C VAL A 227 4.99 0.24 -18.83
N ALA A 228 4.07 0.14 -17.88
CA ALA A 228 2.74 0.71 -18.03
C ALA A 228 2.29 1.45 -16.76
N LYS A 229 1.38 2.43 -16.94
CA LYS A 229 0.71 3.10 -15.82
C LYS A 229 -0.54 2.33 -15.45
N CYS A 230 -0.40 1.35 -14.56
CA CYS A 230 -1.47 0.41 -14.23
C CYS A 230 -2.56 0.99 -13.33
N VAL A 231 -2.26 2.03 -12.54
CA VAL A 231 -3.23 2.68 -11.64
C VAL A 231 -2.99 4.18 -11.56
N PRO A 232 -4.02 4.98 -11.26
CA PRO A 232 -3.90 6.44 -11.20
C PRO A 232 -2.92 6.96 -10.15
N LYS A 233 -2.82 6.28 -8.99
CA LYS A 233 -1.98 6.68 -7.85
C LYS A 233 -0.89 5.64 -7.56
N GLY A 234 -0.08 5.90 -6.52
CA GLY A 234 1.05 5.02 -6.20
C GLY A 234 0.63 3.60 -5.89
N VAL A 235 1.33 2.64 -6.49
CA VAL A 235 1.11 1.20 -6.31
C VAL A 235 1.36 0.81 -4.86
N THR A 236 0.35 0.20 -4.24
CA THR A 236 0.41 -0.28 -2.84
C THR A 236 0.70 -1.77 -2.76
N HIS A 237 0.13 -2.54 -3.67
CA HIS A 237 0.31 -3.99 -3.83
C HIS A 237 0.29 -4.34 -5.31
N LEU A 238 0.95 -5.42 -5.66
CA LEU A 238 0.89 -6.03 -7.00
C LEU A 238 1.15 -7.52 -6.90
N ASP A 239 0.63 -8.26 -7.86
CA ASP A 239 0.84 -9.69 -7.99
C ASP A 239 0.68 -10.13 -9.45
N PHE A 240 1.42 -11.15 -9.85
CA PHE A 240 1.24 -11.81 -11.14
C PHE A 240 0.10 -12.82 -11.06
N SER A 241 -0.68 -12.91 -12.13
CA SER A 241 -1.53 -14.09 -12.34
C SER A 241 -0.65 -15.35 -12.36
N PRO A 242 -1.08 -16.43 -11.70
CA PRO A 242 -0.36 -17.69 -11.77
C PRO A 242 -0.50 -18.40 -13.12
N ASP A 243 -1.33 -17.87 -14.02
CA ASP A 243 -1.60 -18.46 -15.34
C ASP A 243 -0.54 -17.97 -16.34
N GLU A 244 0.14 -18.91 -16.98
CA GLU A 244 1.16 -18.64 -18.00
C GLU A 244 0.59 -18.33 -19.38
N SER A 245 -0.69 -18.68 -19.63
CA SER A 245 -1.35 -18.45 -20.91
C SER A 245 -1.60 -16.98 -21.20
N MET A 246 -1.59 -16.15 -20.14
CA MET A 246 -1.73 -14.71 -20.22
C MET A 246 -0.87 -14.05 -19.12
N LEU A 247 0.19 -13.34 -19.52
CA LEU A 247 0.98 -12.59 -18.58
C LEU A 247 0.19 -11.37 -18.07
N LEU A 248 -0.45 -11.53 -16.93
CA LEU A 248 -1.33 -10.55 -16.32
C LEU A 248 -0.77 -10.10 -14.98
N VAL A 249 -0.68 -8.78 -14.78
CA VAL A 249 -0.31 -8.15 -13.50
C VAL A 249 -1.53 -7.44 -12.91
N ALA A 250 -1.88 -7.80 -11.68
CA ALA A 250 -2.83 -7.05 -10.88
C ALA A 250 -2.09 -6.06 -9.99
N SER A 251 -2.61 -4.84 -9.84
CA SER A 251 -2.04 -3.81 -8.98
C SER A 251 -3.14 -3.03 -8.25
N GLY A 252 -2.88 -2.67 -7.00
CA GLY A 252 -3.78 -1.84 -6.21
C GLY A 252 -3.12 -0.51 -5.87
N ASP A 253 -3.91 0.54 -5.67
CA ASP A 253 -3.41 1.88 -5.38
C ASP A 253 -3.87 2.46 -4.03
N LYS A 254 -3.48 3.70 -3.78
CA LYS A 254 -3.80 4.45 -2.54
C LYS A 254 -5.24 4.95 -2.47
N GLU A 255 -5.96 4.95 -3.58
CA GLU A 255 -7.32 5.48 -3.64
C GLU A 255 -8.38 4.40 -3.88
N GLY A 256 -7.98 3.13 -3.97
CA GLY A 256 -8.91 2.00 -4.09
C GLY A 256 -9.12 1.51 -5.52
N HIS A 257 -8.25 1.90 -6.45
CA HIS A 257 -8.28 1.33 -7.80
C HIS A 257 -7.54 0.00 -7.85
N ILE A 258 -8.07 -0.91 -8.64
CA ILE A 258 -7.42 -2.15 -9.04
C ILE A 258 -7.13 -2.07 -10.53
N GLY A 259 -5.86 -2.10 -10.90
CA GLY A 259 -5.41 -2.16 -12.28
C GLY A 259 -5.08 -3.59 -12.69
N LEU A 260 -5.49 -3.97 -13.87
CA LEU A 260 -5.15 -5.23 -14.53
C LEU A 260 -4.41 -4.91 -15.82
N TRP A 261 -3.19 -5.41 -15.95
CA TRP A 261 -2.34 -5.14 -17.10
C TRP A 261 -1.95 -6.44 -17.82
N ARG A 262 -2.36 -6.57 -19.08
CA ARG A 262 -1.93 -7.62 -20.02
C ARG A 262 -0.58 -7.23 -20.61
N VAL A 263 0.50 -7.75 -20.07
CA VAL A 263 1.86 -7.29 -20.38
C VAL A 263 2.27 -7.61 -21.81
N ASP A 264 1.77 -8.71 -22.39
CA ASP A 264 2.10 -9.18 -23.75
C ASP A 264 1.01 -8.82 -24.79
N LYS A 265 0.09 -7.88 -24.46
CA LYS A 265 -0.85 -7.42 -25.47
C LYS A 265 -0.07 -6.65 -26.54
N THR A 266 0.05 -7.25 -27.71
CA THR A 266 0.54 -6.58 -28.91
C THR A 266 -0.63 -5.78 -29.50
N THR A 267 -0.44 -4.50 -29.74
CA THR A 267 -1.30 -3.71 -30.64
C THR A 267 -1.22 -4.40 -31.99
N SER A 268 -2.34 -4.96 -32.46
CA SER A 268 -2.41 -5.47 -33.82
C SER A 268 -2.34 -4.28 -34.78
N GLU A 269 -1.55 -4.39 -35.84
CA GLU A 269 -1.44 -3.36 -36.90
C GLU A 269 -2.79 -2.98 -37.56
N ALA A 270 -3.87 -3.71 -37.21
CA ALA A 270 -5.23 -3.46 -37.69
C ALA A 270 -6.02 -2.43 -36.85
N ASP A 271 -5.52 -2.05 -35.68
CA ASP A 271 -6.21 -1.18 -34.73
C ASP A 271 -5.66 0.28 -34.75
N GLU A 272 -5.03 0.70 -35.88
CA GLU A 272 -4.40 2.02 -36.02
C GLU A 272 -5.37 3.23 -35.93
N GLU A 273 -6.68 3.01 -35.85
CA GLU A 273 -7.68 4.08 -35.81
C GLU A 273 -8.47 4.22 -34.48
N GLU A 274 -8.31 3.32 -33.51
CA GLU A 274 -8.98 3.43 -32.21
C GLU A 274 -7.95 3.35 -31.07
N ASP A 275 -7.96 4.38 -30.21
CA ASP A 275 -7.23 4.59 -28.95
C ASP A 275 -6.14 3.57 -28.61
N GLU A 276 -4.89 4.02 -28.46
CA GLU A 276 -3.73 3.21 -28.02
C GLU A 276 -4.07 2.41 -26.76
N ASP A 277 -4.63 1.19 -26.94
CA ASP A 277 -4.89 0.28 -25.82
C ASP A 277 -3.55 -0.31 -25.33
N ASP A 278 -2.99 0.29 -24.29
CA ASP A 278 -1.75 -0.13 -23.63
C ASP A 278 -1.89 -1.46 -22.86
N GLY A 279 -3.00 -2.14 -23.00
CA GLY A 279 -3.33 -3.40 -22.32
C GLY A 279 -3.68 -3.22 -20.85
N VAL A 280 -3.86 -1.99 -20.37
CA VAL A 280 -4.17 -1.65 -18.99
C VAL A 280 -5.63 -1.25 -18.84
N LEU A 281 -6.34 -1.91 -17.94
CA LEU A 281 -7.66 -1.47 -17.48
C LEU A 281 -7.65 -1.33 -15.96
N TYR A 282 -8.17 -0.21 -15.43
CA TYR A 282 -8.27 -0.02 -13.98
C TYR A 282 -9.69 0.32 -13.54
N TYR A 283 -10.04 -0.20 -12.38
CA TYR A 283 -11.40 -0.26 -11.84
C TYR A 283 -11.45 0.34 -10.45
N LYS A 284 -12.47 1.15 -10.15
CA LYS A 284 -12.72 1.68 -8.80
C LYS A 284 -13.40 0.61 -7.93
N ALA A 285 -12.64 -0.39 -7.50
CA ALA A 285 -13.17 -1.50 -6.72
C ALA A 285 -13.38 -1.16 -5.24
N HIS A 286 -12.62 -0.23 -4.69
CA HIS A 286 -12.65 0.16 -3.28
C HIS A 286 -12.71 1.68 -3.09
N GLY A 287 -13.11 2.13 -1.89
CA GLY A 287 -13.18 3.55 -1.54
C GLY A 287 -11.89 4.13 -0.97
N SER A 288 -10.90 3.30 -0.61
CA SER A 288 -9.70 3.72 0.09
C SER A 288 -8.48 2.87 -0.28
N TYR A 289 -7.37 3.09 0.42
CA TYR A 289 -6.08 2.43 0.23
C TYR A 289 -6.20 0.91 0.15
N ILE A 290 -5.71 0.29 -0.94
CA ILE A 290 -5.63 -1.16 -1.10
C ILE A 290 -4.53 -1.70 -0.21
N SER A 291 -4.89 -2.49 0.78
CA SER A 291 -3.97 -3.11 1.74
C SER A 291 -3.53 -4.51 1.35
N HIS A 292 -4.24 -5.13 0.38
CA HIS A 292 -3.92 -6.43 -0.18
C HIS A 292 -4.50 -6.57 -1.59
N CYS A 293 -3.74 -7.18 -2.48
CA CYS A 293 -4.14 -7.49 -3.84
C CYS A 293 -3.30 -8.67 -4.31
N LYS A 294 -3.88 -9.88 -4.29
CA LYS A 294 -3.21 -11.12 -4.70
C LYS A 294 -4.16 -12.09 -5.38
N TRP A 295 -3.64 -12.84 -6.31
CA TRP A 295 -4.36 -13.94 -6.93
C TRP A 295 -4.64 -15.05 -5.93
N GLY A 296 -5.83 -15.61 -6.02
CA GLY A 296 -6.34 -16.59 -5.10
C GLY A 296 -5.66 -17.96 -5.21
N ARG A 297 -5.77 -18.72 -4.12
CA ARG A 297 -5.31 -20.10 -4.00
C ARG A 297 -6.52 -21.03 -3.80
N GLY A 298 -6.33 -22.33 -3.99
CA GLY A 298 -7.37 -23.33 -3.73
C GLY A 298 -8.70 -22.99 -4.42
N ALA A 299 -9.77 -22.85 -3.65
CA ALA A 299 -11.11 -22.52 -4.16
C ALA A 299 -11.22 -21.13 -4.82
N LEU A 300 -10.26 -20.23 -4.57
CA LEU A 300 -10.20 -18.93 -5.22
C LEU A 300 -9.20 -18.87 -6.39
N ARG A 301 -8.70 -20.01 -6.85
CA ARG A 301 -7.80 -20.04 -8.02
C ARG A 301 -8.46 -19.35 -9.21
N GLY A 302 -7.72 -18.52 -9.92
CA GLY A 302 -8.22 -17.73 -11.04
C GLY A 302 -9.04 -16.49 -10.65
N LYS A 303 -9.22 -16.21 -9.35
CA LYS A 303 -9.90 -15.02 -8.83
C LYS A 303 -8.89 -14.11 -8.15
N LEU A 304 -9.16 -12.80 -8.13
CA LEU A 304 -8.29 -11.83 -7.44
C LEU A 304 -8.90 -11.48 -6.07
N PHE A 305 -8.14 -11.70 -5.03
CA PHE A 305 -8.52 -11.40 -3.64
C PHE A 305 -7.97 -10.03 -3.23
N THR A 306 -8.85 -9.12 -2.82
CA THR A 306 -8.49 -7.74 -2.47
C THR A 306 -9.03 -7.34 -1.10
N CYS A 307 -8.31 -6.47 -0.43
CA CYS A 307 -8.68 -5.92 0.87
C CYS A 307 -8.25 -4.46 0.94
N ALA A 308 -9.02 -3.62 1.63
CA ALA A 308 -8.73 -2.20 1.69
C ALA A 308 -9.10 -1.55 3.04
N TYR A 309 -8.60 -0.34 3.25
CA TYR A 309 -8.92 0.48 4.43
C TYR A 309 -10.34 1.04 4.42
N ASP A 310 -11.14 0.75 3.40
CA ASP A 310 -12.56 1.05 3.40
C ASP A 310 -13.40 0.03 4.18
N GLY A 311 -12.75 -0.93 4.85
CA GLY A 311 -13.41 -1.98 5.62
C GLY A 311 -14.02 -3.10 4.77
N ALA A 312 -13.68 -3.17 3.47
CA ALA A 312 -14.18 -4.20 2.58
C ALA A 312 -13.10 -5.21 2.19
N VAL A 313 -13.52 -6.47 2.09
CA VAL A 313 -12.81 -7.55 1.41
C VAL A 313 -13.63 -7.93 0.18
N ARG A 314 -12.99 -7.96 -0.98
CA ARG A 314 -13.63 -8.28 -2.25
C ARG A 314 -12.88 -9.37 -3.00
N VAL A 315 -13.63 -10.10 -3.80
CA VAL A 315 -13.11 -11.10 -4.73
C VAL A 315 -13.55 -10.73 -6.14
N LEU A 316 -12.60 -10.44 -7.02
CA LEU A 316 -12.89 -10.35 -8.45
C LEU A 316 -13.07 -11.76 -8.98
N ASP A 317 -14.23 -12.02 -9.52
CA ASP A 317 -14.55 -13.25 -10.24
C ASP A 317 -14.63 -12.97 -11.74
N PRO A 318 -13.67 -13.42 -12.54
CA PRO A 318 -13.71 -13.25 -13.99
C PRO A 318 -14.96 -13.84 -14.64
N GLN A 319 -15.56 -14.89 -14.05
CA GLN A 319 -16.75 -15.54 -14.61
C GLN A 319 -17.99 -14.64 -14.53
N THR A 320 -18.12 -13.87 -13.47
CA THR A 320 -19.21 -12.89 -13.30
C THR A 320 -18.86 -11.52 -13.88
N GLY A 321 -17.57 -11.24 -14.10
CA GLY A 321 -17.10 -9.92 -14.51
C GLY A 321 -17.33 -8.86 -13.44
N SER A 322 -17.16 -9.23 -12.16
CA SER A 322 -17.46 -8.32 -11.04
C SER A 322 -16.56 -8.56 -9.84
N PHE A 323 -16.39 -7.50 -9.04
CA PHE A 323 -15.79 -7.53 -7.71
C PHE A 323 -16.91 -7.78 -6.69
N GLN A 324 -17.00 -8.99 -6.20
CA GLN A 324 -17.99 -9.38 -5.21
C GLN A 324 -17.53 -8.97 -3.81
N GLU A 325 -18.38 -8.23 -3.07
CA GLU A 325 -18.11 -7.88 -1.69
C GLU A 325 -18.34 -9.12 -0.80
N THR A 326 -17.23 -9.67 -0.29
CA THR A 326 -17.28 -10.86 0.57
C THR A 326 -17.67 -10.49 1.98
N VAL A 327 -17.07 -9.43 2.54
CA VAL A 327 -17.38 -8.91 3.87
C VAL A 327 -17.10 -7.42 3.91
N TYR A 328 -17.87 -6.73 4.73
CA TYR A 328 -17.72 -5.31 5.02
C TYR A 328 -17.86 -5.05 6.52
N SER A 329 -17.01 -4.17 7.04
CA SER A 329 -17.12 -3.59 8.37
C SER A 329 -17.04 -2.07 8.26
N GLU A 330 -17.97 -1.38 8.90
CA GLU A 330 -17.97 0.10 8.96
C GLU A 330 -16.94 0.62 9.96
N GLU A 331 -16.66 -0.17 11.00
CA GLU A 331 -15.79 0.23 12.11
C GLU A 331 -14.32 -0.10 11.88
N ASP A 332 -14.02 -1.12 11.06
CA ASP A 332 -12.68 -1.65 10.89
C ASP A 332 -12.02 -1.15 9.60
N GLU A 333 -10.78 -0.69 9.70
CA GLU A 333 -9.92 -0.42 8.56
C GLU A 333 -8.96 -1.60 8.35
N PHE A 334 -9.19 -2.40 7.32
CA PHE A 334 -8.38 -3.60 7.09
C PHE A 334 -7.00 -3.25 6.52
N SER A 335 -5.97 -3.55 7.28
CA SER A 335 -4.58 -3.15 7.00
C SER A 335 -3.74 -4.23 6.35
N ALA A 336 -4.12 -5.50 6.50
CA ALA A 336 -3.45 -6.64 5.87
C ALA A 336 -4.40 -7.84 5.83
N CYS A 337 -4.23 -8.70 4.83
CA CYS A 337 -4.85 -10.02 4.85
C CYS A 337 -3.99 -11.06 4.14
N ASP A 338 -4.29 -12.33 4.36
CA ASP A 338 -3.75 -13.46 3.61
C ASP A 338 -4.74 -14.63 3.69
N GLN A 339 -4.73 -15.48 2.67
CA GLN A 339 -5.65 -16.62 2.55
C GLN A 339 -4.91 -17.94 2.78
N PHE A 340 -5.61 -18.89 3.39
CA PHE A 340 -5.12 -20.25 3.54
C PHE A 340 -5.03 -20.96 2.18
N ALA A 341 -4.26 -22.05 2.12
CA ALA A 341 -4.01 -22.78 0.89
C ALA A 341 -5.27 -23.38 0.25
N ASP A 342 -6.29 -23.70 1.08
CA ASP A 342 -7.58 -24.20 0.63
C ASP A 342 -8.43 -23.16 -0.12
N GLY A 343 -8.12 -21.86 0.05
CA GLY A 343 -8.86 -20.75 -0.53
C GLY A 343 -10.26 -20.53 0.07
N ASN A 344 -10.62 -21.24 1.15
CA ASN A 344 -11.92 -21.13 1.80
C ASN A 344 -11.90 -20.18 2.99
N THR A 345 -10.73 -19.97 3.57
CA THR A 345 -10.56 -19.16 4.78
C THR A 345 -9.44 -18.14 4.59
N ALA A 346 -9.53 -17.02 5.29
CA ALA A 346 -8.54 -15.96 5.30
C ALA A 346 -8.34 -15.37 6.70
N LEU A 347 -7.17 -14.81 6.93
CA LEU A 347 -6.87 -13.95 8.06
C LEU A 347 -6.92 -12.50 7.59
N VAL A 348 -7.68 -11.68 8.28
CA VAL A 348 -7.81 -10.23 7.99
C VAL A 348 -7.38 -9.48 9.25
N CYS A 349 -6.50 -8.51 9.09
CA CYS A 349 -5.99 -7.70 10.19
C CYS A 349 -6.39 -6.24 10.00
N ASP A 350 -6.58 -5.53 11.11
CA ASP A 350 -6.95 -4.12 11.09
C ASP A 350 -5.81 -3.17 11.52
N ASN A 351 -6.10 -1.88 11.47
CA ASN A 351 -5.17 -0.82 11.81
C ASN A 351 -5.00 -0.57 13.31
N VAL A 352 -5.79 -1.26 14.16
CA VAL A 352 -5.70 -1.16 15.63
C VAL A 352 -5.09 -2.40 16.29
N GLY A 353 -4.80 -3.45 15.51
CA GLY A 353 -4.08 -4.63 15.98
C GLY A 353 -4.94 -5.87 16.21
N ASN A 354 -6.16 -5.88 15.69
CA ASN A 354 -7.02 -7.05 15.75
C ASN A 354 -6.81 -7.98 14.55
N LEU A 355 -7.10 -9.24 14.78
CA LEU A 355 -7.14 -10.33 13.80
C LEU A 355 -8.56 -10.86 13.70
N HIS A 356 -9.04 -10.97 12.48
CA HIS A 356 -10.33 -11.54 12.12
C HIS A 356 -10.11 -12.81 11.30
N GLN A 357 -10.87 -13.84 11.57
CA GLN A 357 -10.92 -15.06 10.76
C GLN A 357 -12.15 -15.00 9.85
N LEU A 358 -11.94 -15.04 8.54
CA LEU A 358 -12.97 -14.92 7.52
C LEU A 358 -13.22 -16.27 6.84
N ASP A 359 -14.46 -16.75 6.83
CA ASP A 359 -14.91 -17.82 5.95
C ASP A 359 -15.39 -17.22 4.62
N LEU A 360 -14.63 -17.44 3.56
CA LEU A 360 -14.86 -16.88 2.23
C LEU A 360 -16.04 -17.52 1.50
N ARG A 361 -16.49 -18.73 1.92
CA ARG A 361 -17.62 -19.43 1.33
C ARG A 361 -18.97 -18.79 1.73
N VAL A 362 -19.03 -18.32 2.96
CA VAL A 362 -20.25 -17.68 3.53
C VAL A 362 -20.14 -16.16 3.65
N GLY A 363 -18.93 -15.61 3.41
CA GLY A 363 -18.69 -14.18 3.49
C GLY A 363 -18.90 -13.62 4.89
N LYS A 364 -18.45 -14.33 5.94
CA LYS A 364 -18.62 -13.91 7.33
C LYS A 364 -17.38 -14.19 8.18
N PHE A 365 -17.17 -13.36 9.17
CA PHE A 365 -16.19 -13.67 10.21
C PHE A 365 -16.66 -14.84 11.05
N THR A 366 -15.79 -15.81 11.29
CA THR A 366 -16.09 -17.07 12.01
C THR A 366 -16.16 -16.88 13.51
N SER A 367 -15.53 -15.81 14.03
CA SER A 367 -15.46 -15.47 15.45
C SER A 367 -15.35 -13.95 15.63
N PRO A 368 -15.61 -13.43 16.83
CA PRO A 368 -15.26 -12.06 17.17
C PRO A 368 -13.77 -11.80 16.93
N SER A 369 -13.42 -10.57 16.62
CA SER A 369 -12.04 -10.14 16.41
C SER A 369 -11.17 -10.42 17.66
N LEU A 370 -9.93 -10.78 17.41
CA LEU A 370 -8.95 -11.08 18.45
C LEU A 370 -7.90 -9.95 18.47
N SER A 371 -7.83 -9.22 19.58
CA SER A 371 -6.75 -8.25 19.79
C SER A 371 -5.45 -9.01 20.06
N ILE A 372 -4.58 -9.06 19.05
CA ILE A 372 -3.29 -9.76 19.11
C ILE A 372 -2.09 -8.82 19.21
N HIS A 373 -2.30 -7.55 18.86
CA HIS A 373 -1.32 -6.47 19.00
C HIS A 373 -2.00 -5.20 19.52
N GLU A 374 -1.22 -4.31 20.10
CA GLU A 374 -1.66 -2.97 20.53
C GLU A 374 -1.61 -1.91 19.43
N LYS A 375 -1.04 -2.25 18.29
CA LYS A 375 -0.79 -1.33 17.18
C LYS A 375 -1.11 -2.03 15.86
N LYS A 376 -1.31 -1.20 14.83
CA LYS A 376 -1.53 -1.61 13.45
C LYS A 376 -0.66 -2.79 13.03
N ILE A 377 -1.28 -3.77 12.39
CA ILE A 377 -0.60 -4.89 11.75
C ILE A 377 -0.29 -4.48 10.31
N ASN A 378 0.99 -4.45 9.95
CA ASN A 378 1.44 -4.04 8.62
C ASN A 378 1.34 -5.16 7.58
N THR A 379 1.57 -6.41 8.00
CA THR A 379 1.40 -7.60 7.16
C THR A 379 0.98 -8.78 8.02
N VAL A 380 0.21 -9.67 7.45
CA VAL A 380 -0.03 -11.04 7.88
C VAL A 380 0.37 -11.96 6.74
N HIS A 381 1.03 -13.07 7.03
CA HIS A 381 1.43 -14.04 6.02
C HIS A 381 1.40 -15.44 6.60
N ILE A 382 0.61 -16.32 5.96
CA ILE A 382 0.49 -17.73 6.33
C ILE A 382 1.69 -18.47 5.74
N ASP A 383 2.26 -19.38 6.52
CA ASP A 383 3.42 -20.15 6.10
C ASP A 383 3.04 -21.18 5.02
N PRO A 384 3.60 -21.09 3.81
CA PRO A 384 3.30 -22.06 2.75
C PRO A 384 3.69 -23.50 3.10
N GLY A 385 4.70 -23.69 3.95
CA GLY A 385 5.15 -25.01 4.41
C GLY A 385 4.40 -25.57 5.61
N ASN A 386 3.64 -24.72 6.33
CA ASN A 386 2.86 -25.11 7.51
C ASN A 386 1.65 -24.18 7.67
N GLU A 387 0.52 -24.56 7.12
CA GLU A 387 -0.72 -23.76 7.13
C GLU A 387 -1.26 -23.44 8.54
N HIS A 388 -0.79 -24.14 9.57
CA HIS A 388 -1.15 -23.83 10.95
C HIS A 388 -0.31 -22.68 11.54
N ARG A 389 0.66 -22.19 10.82
CA ARG A 389 1.57 -21.13 11.25
C ARG A 389 1.41 -19.88 10.39
N PHE A 390 1.39 -18.72 11.04
CA PHE A 390 1.41 -17.45 10.34
C PHE A 390 2.26 -16.44 11.10
N ALA A 391 2.71 -15.41 10.40
CA ALA A 391 3.47 -14.30 10.97
C ALA A 391 2.71 -12.99 10.79
N THR A 392 2.80 -12.11 11.78
CA THR A 392 2.30 -10.74 11.72
C THR A 392 3.45 -9.78 11.96
N SER A 393 3.49 -8.67 11.20
CA SER A 393 4.43 -7.58 11.46
C SER A 393 3.71 -6.35 11.96
N THR A 394 4.25 -5.73 13.00
CA THR A 394 3.76 -4.49 13.58
C THR A 394 4.93 -3.54 13.86
N ASN A 395 4.77 -2.51 14.67
CA ASN A 395 5.75 -1.44 14.84
C ASN A 395 7.19 -1.97 15.04
N GLN A 396 7.51 -2.60 16.15
CA GLN A 396 8.88 -3.09 16.45
C GLN A 396 8.92 -4.60 16.66
N LEU A 397 7.87 -5.28 16.25
CA LEU A 397 7.66 -6.67 16.57
C LEU A 397 7.16 -7.43 15.34
N VAL A 398 7.72 -8.59 15.12
CA VAL A 398 7.17 -9.62 14.25
C VAL A 398 6.87 -10.83 15.12
N SER A 399 5.61 -11.22 15.15
CA SER A 399 5.14 -12.35 15.97
C SER A 399 4.73 -13.52 15.11
N VAL A 400 5.09 -14.72 15.54
CA VAL A 400 4.71 -15.99 14.91
C VAL A 400 3.61 -16.63 15.75
N TRP A 401 2.58 -17.13 15.09
CA TRP A 401 1.35 -17.64 15.71
C TRP A 401 1.02 -19.04 15.22
N ASP A 402 0.30 -19.80 16.08
CA ASP A 402 -0.36 -21.06 15.71
C ASP A 402 -1.86 -20.79 15.51
N ALA A 403 -2.35 -20.93 14.29
CA ALA A 403 -3.74 -20.66 13.90
C ALA A 403 -4.75 -21.52 14.68
N ARG A 404 -4.35 -22.70 15.13
CA ARG A 404 -5.20 -23.61 15.94
C ARG A 404 -5.37 -23.15 17.39
N LYS A 405 -4.51 -22.23 17.85
CA LYS A 405 -4.50 -21.71 19.23
C LYS A 405 -5.06 -20.30 19.35
N LEU A 406 -5.69 -19.80 18.30
CA LEU A 406 -6.31 -18.49 18.27
C LEU A 406 -7.55 -18.46 19.16
N LYS A 407 -7.45 -17.74 20.27
CA LYS A 407 -8.52 -17.50 21.25
C LYS A 407 -8.26 -16.19 21.97
N LYS A 408 -9.22 -15.70 22.72
CA LYS A 408 -9.02 -14.52 23.57
C LYS A 408 -7.75 -14.67 24.42
N ASN A 409 -6.85 -13.68 24.36
CA ASN A 409 -5.53 -13.69 24.98
C ASN A 409 -4.57 -14.75 24.40
N ALA A 410 -4.68 -15.06 23.10
CA ALA A 410 -3.71 -15.90 22.42
C ALA A 410 -2.30 -15.31 22.59
N LYS A 411 -1.32 -16.20 22.76
CA LYS A 411 0.10 -15.80 22.82
C LYS A 411 0.79 -16.25 21.56
N SER A 412 1.70 -15.39 21.07
CA SER A 412 2.64 -15.75 20.00
C SER A 412 3.49 -16.95 20.41
N THR A 413 3.90 -17.74 19.45
CA THR A 413 4.86 -18.83 19.65
C THR A 413 6.29 -18.29 19.70
N HIS A 414 6.58 -17.27 18.89
CA HIS A 414 7.87 -16.59 18.84
C HIS A 414 7.66 -15.10 18.60
N ASP A 415 8.51 -14.28 19.19
CA ASP A 415 8.55 -12.84 19.03
C ASP A 415 9.93 -12.41 18.56
N LEU A 416 9.97 -11.81 17.36
CA LEU A 416 11.19 -11.31 16.72
C LEU A 416 11.24 -9.79 16.87
N VAL A 417 12.07 -9.32 17.80
CA VAL A 417 12.15 -7.90 18.15
C VAL A 417 13.05 -7.14 17.16
N HIS A 418 12.58 -5.99 16.70
CA HIS A 418 13.27 -5.10 15.79
C HIS A 418 13.55 -3.74 16.45
N ARG A 419 14.62 -3.04 16.00
CA ARG A 419 14.99 -1.72 16.54
C ARG A 419 14.03 -0.60 16.13
N LYS A 420 13.36 -0.77 14.97
CA LYS A 420 12.40 0.17 14.40
C LYS A 420 11.21 -0.58 13.83
N SER A 421 10.26 0.16 13.24
CA SER A 421 9.06 -0.40 12.64
C SER A 421 9.39 -1.45 11.57
N SER A 422 8.85 -2.66 11.75
CA SER A 422 8.87 -3.72 10.77
C SER A 422 7.74 -3.50 9.75
N GLN A 423 8.07 -3.42 8.48
CA GLN A 423 7.14 -3.08 7.42
C GLN A 423 6.54 -4.30 6.73
N ALA A 424 7.23 -5.44 6.82
CA ALA A 424 6.76 -6.70 6.27
C ALA A 424 7.45 -7.89 6.93
N ALA A 425 6.73 -9.02 6.94
CA ALA A 425 7.23 -10.33 7.32
C ALA A 425 6.61 -11.38 6.39
N TYR A 426 7.45 -12.08 5.63
CA TYR A 426 7.02 -13.06 4.63
C TYR A 426 7.78 -14.37 4.77
N TRP A 427 7.05 -15.47 4.89
CA TRP A 427 7.60 -16.83 4.87
C TRP A 427 8.17 -17.18 3.51
N CYS A 428 9.24 -17.95 3.51
CA CYS A 428 9.84 -18.48 2.29
C CYS A 428 8.88 -19.47 1.61
N PRO A 429 8.67 -19.34 0.29
CA PRO A 429 7.76 -20.22 -0.43
C PRO A 429 8.26 -21.67 -0.58
N ASP A 430 9.55 -21.93 -0.31
CA ASP A 430 10.15 -23.27 -0.36
C ASP A 430 9.73 -24.20 0.80
N GLY A 431 8.97 -23.69 1.76
CA GLY A 431 8.53 -24.45 2.93
C GLY A 431 9.62 -24.69 3.99
N SER A 432 10.80 -24.07 3.86
CA SER A 432 11.92 -24.21 4.82
C SER A 432 11.64 -23.65 6.21
N GLY A 433 10.56 -22.87 6.36
CA GLY A 433 10.26 -22.13 7.58
C GLY A 433 11.18 -20.93 7.81
N ALA A 434 11.84 -20.44 6.77
CA ALA A 434 12.56 -19.18 6.80
C ALA A 434 11.58 -18.01 6.72
N LEU A 435 11.80 -16.95 7.50
CA LEU A 435 10.97 -15.75 7.56
C LEU A 435 11.80 -14.52 7.22
N LEU A 436 11.44 -13.81 6.16
CA LEU A 436 12.06 -12.55 5.74
C LEU A 436 11.34 -11.38 6.41
N THR A 437 12.09 -10.46 7.02
CA THR A 437 11.54 -9.23 7.59
C THR A 437 12.20 -8.00 6.98
N THR A 438 11.40 -6.96 6.73
CA THR A 438 11.86 -5.65 6.25
C THR A 438 11.63 -4.61 7.34
N CYS A 439 12.68 -3.91 7.78
CA CYS A 439 12.59 -2.97 8.88
C CYS A 439 13.20 -1.60 8.53
N TYR A 440 12.66 -0.53 9.09
CA TYR A 440 13.16 0.84 8.94
C TYR A 440 14.54 1.10 9.59
N ASP A 441 15.15 0.11 10.19
CA ASP A 441 16.51 0.19 10.75
C ASP A 441 17.63 -0.10 9.72
N ASP A 442 17.29 0.04 8.43
CA ASP A 442 18.19 -0.16 7.29
C ASP A 442 18.72 -1.60 7.18
N ALA A 443 17.85 -2.56 7.51
CA ALA A 443 18.15 -3.96 7.38
C ALA A 443 16.94 -4.79 6.89
N LEU A 444 17.25 -5.80 6.06
CA LEU A 444 16.40 -6.95 5.82
C LEU A 444 17.00 -8.10 6.64
N ARG A 445 16.17 -8.96 7.22
CA ARG A 445 16.65 -10.08 8.02
C ARG A 445 15.95 -11.36 7.65
N VAL A 446 16.70 -12.44 7.60
CA VAL A 446 16.20 -13.80 7.46
C VAL A 446 16.28 -14.48 8.81
N TRP A 447 15.16 -15.05 9.23
CA TRP A 447 15.00 -15.73 10.49
C TRP A 447 14.60 -17.19 10.25
N HIS A 448 14.95 -18.07 11.19
CA HIS A 448 14.37 -19.39 11.32
C HIS A 448 13.84 -19.52 12.76
N PRO A 449 12.59 -19.11 13.03
CA PRO A 449 12.07 -19.02 14.40
C PRO A 449 12.17 -20.32 15.17
N ASP A 450 11.98 -21.47 14.52
CA ASP A 450 12.06 -22.80 15.13
C ASP A 450 13.48 -23.15 15.57
N ARG A 451 14.51 -22.55 14.97
CA ARG A 451 15.92 -22.77 15.34
C ARG A 451 16.39 -21.73 16.35
N SER A 452 16.04 -20.47 16.12
CA SER A 452 16.38 -19.36 17.01
C SER A 452 15.46 -18.17 16.72
N ALA A 453 14.75 -17.70 17.73
CA ALA A 453 14.02 -16.43 17.70
C ALA A 453 14.85 -15.25 18.24
N ALA A 454 15.98 -15.53 18.89
CA ALA A 454 16.83 -14.51 19.52
C ALA A 454 17.67 -13.71 18.52
N ALA A 455 18.06 -14.32 17.40
CA ALA A 455 18.90 -13.67 16.39
C ALA A 455 18.54 -14.14 14.97
N PRO A 456 18.60 -13.23 13.96
CA PRO A 456 18.43 -13.62 12.57
C PRO A 456 19.60 -14.49 12.09
N THR A 457 19.31 -15.41 11.17
CA THR A 457 20.35 -16.24 10.51
C THR A 457 21.16 -15.45 9.51
N ALA A 458 20.54 -14.44 8.88
CA ALA A 458 21.25 -13.52 8.01
C ALA A 458 20.71 -12.09 8.17
N THR A 459 21.59 -11.10 8.03
CA THR A 459 21.22 -9.68 8.02
C THR A 459 21.79 -9.03 6.77
N ILE A 460 20.92 -8.46 5.96
CA ILE A 460 21.22 -7.76 4.73
C ILE A 460 21.16 -6.26 5.02
N LYS A 461 22.26 -5.56 4.79
CA LYS A 461 22.27 -4.09 4.87
C LYS A 461 21.57 -3.51 3.65
N HIS A 462 20.53 -2.72 3.87
CA HIS A 462 19.74 -2.11 2.80
C HIS A 462 19.17 -0.77 3.28
N ASN A 463 19.27 0.28 2.46
CA ASN A 463 18.71 1.59 2.81
C ASN A 463 17.18 1.58 2.67
N ASN A 464 16.48 1.46 3.81
CA ASN A 464 15.02 1.43 3.89
C ASN A 464 14.40 2.80 4.20
N GLN A 465 15.17 3.90 4.18
CA GLN A 465 14.70 5.26 4.47
C GLN A 465 14.03 5.88 3.23
N THR A 466 12.82 5.44 2.91
CA THR A 466 12.09 5.87 1.69
C THR A 466 11.59 7.31 1.74
N GLY A 467 11.59 7.96 2.91
CA GLY A 467 11.05 9.30 3.09
C GLY A 467 9.52 9.34 3.01
N ARG A 468 8.96 10.55 2.79
CA ARG A 468 7.50 10.80 2.91
C ARG A 468 6.69 10.34 1.70
N TRP A 469 7.27 10.40 0.50
CA TRP A 469 6.50 10.26 -0.74
C TRP A 469 6.50 8.84 -1.31
N VAL A 470 7.46 8.03 -0.89
CA VAL A 470 7.61 6.64 -1.32
C VAL A 470 7.14 5.73 -0.20
N LEU A 471 6.33 4.73 -0.55
CA LEU A 471 5.90 3.72 0.41
C LEU A 471 7.11 2.98 0.99
N PRO A 472 7.04 2.54 2.25
CA PRO A 472 8.08 1.70 2.84
C PRO A 472 8.38 0.50 1.96
N PHE A 473 9.66 0.17 1.78
CA PHE A 473 10.03 -1.04 1.06
C PHE A 473 9.44 -2.28 1.74
N ARG A 474 9.06 -3.25 0.91
CA ARG A 474 8.73 -4.62 1.32
C ARG A 474 9.55 -5.56 0.45
N ALA A 475 10.58 -6.15 1.04
CA ALA A 475 11.36 -7.18 0.37
C ALA A 475 10.53 -8.44 0.20
N VAL A 476 10.74 -9.16 -0.91
CA VAL A 476 10.04 -10.39 -1.25
C VAL A 476 11.02 -11.53 -1.52
N TRP A 477 10.53 -12.75 -1.38
CA TRP A 477 11.25 -13.93 -1.82
C TRP A 477 11.11 -14.13 -3.32
N SER A 478 12.11 -14.72 -3.95
CA SER A 478 11.93 -15.40 -5.26
C SER A 478 10.94 -16.55 -5.11
N ALA A 479 10.32 -16.99 -6.19
CA ALA A 479 9.37 -18.09 -6.14
C ALA A 479 10.01 -19.40 -5.66
N ALA A 480 11.27 -19.66 -6.02
CA ALA A 480 12.02 -20.81 -5.53
C ALA A 480 12.56 -20.67 -4.09
N GLY A 481 12.44 -19.49 -3.46
CA GLY A 481 13.02 -19.25 -2.13
C GLY A 481 14.54 -19.09 -2.11
N ASP A 482 15.21 -19.11 -3.26
CA ASP A 482 16.66 -19.07 -3.40
C ASP A 482 17.25 -17.67 -3.38
N GLY A 483 16.42 -16.63 -3.29
CA GLY A 483 16.85 -15.23 -3.23
C GLY A 483 15.84 -14.30 -2.58
N VAL A 484 16.35 -13.16 -2.12
CA VAL A 484 15.59 -12.03 -1.59
C VAL A 484 15.69 -10.86 -2.55
N LEU A 485 14.55 -10.30 -2.96
CA LEU A 485 14.48 -9.15 -3.86
C LEU A 485 13.93 -7.93 -3.11
N CYS A 486 14.52 -6.76 -3.35
CA CYS A 486 14.06 -5.49 -2.81
C CYS A 486 14.28 -4.36 -3.81
N GLY A 487 13.37 -3.40 -3.85
CA GLY A 487 13.61 -2.14 -4.58
C GLY A 487 14.60 -1.26 -3.82
N SER A 488 15.28 -0.37 -4.53
CA SER A 488 16.35 0.47 -3.97
C SER A 488 16.04 1.96 -4.09
N MET A 489 16.57 2.76 -3.17
CA MET A 489 16.56 4.22 -3.25
C MET A 489 17.29 4.76 -4.49
N THR A 490 18.10 3.94 -5.14
CA THR A 490 18.82 4.24 -6.38
C THR A 490 18.06 3.82 -7.64
N ARG A 491 16.74 3.50 -7.52
CA ARG A 491 15.86 3.10 -8.63
C ARG A 491 16.32 1.82 -9.32
N GLN A 492 16.66 0.82 -8.51
CA GLN A 492 17.12 -0.49 -8.95
C GLN A 492 16.30 -1.58 -8.28
N VAL A 493 16.29 -2.76 -8.88
CA VAL A 493 15.90 -4.00 -8.22
C VAL A 493 17.18 -4.69 -7.77
N GLU A 494 17.31 -4.92 -6.47
CA GLU A 494 18.45 -5.59 -5.86
C GLU A 494 18.09 -7.00 -5.45
N ILE A 495 19.01 -7.95 -5.69
CA ILE A 495 18.88 -9.36 -5.35
C ILE A 495 19.97 -9.75 -4.37
N PHE A 496 19.58 -10.46 -3.31
CA PHE A 496 20.45 -10.86 -2.23
C PHE A 496 20.40 -12.37 -1.96
N ASN A 497 21.52 -12.91 -1.49
CA ASN A 497 21.57 -14.28 -0.99
C ASN A 497 20.95 -14.37 0.41
N PRO A 498 19.91 -15.19 0.63
CA PRO A 498 19.23 -15.27 1.92
C PRO A 498 20.07 -15.90 3.04
N ALA A 499 21.07 -16.72 2.71
CA ALA A 499 21.90 -17.39 3.71
C ALA A 499 23.06 -16.51 4.19
N THR A 500 23.67 -15.73 3.28
CA THR A 500 24.86 -14.92 3.58
C THR A 500 24.59 -13.44 3.71
N GLY A 501 23.46 -12.96 3.20
CA GLY A 501 23.11 -11.54 3.11
C GLY A 501 23.90 -10.78 2.03
N ALA A 502 24.68 -11.47 1.19
CA ALA A 502 25.47 -10.85 0.14
C ALA A 502 24.59 -10.38 -1.03
N SER A 503 24.93 -9.24 -1.63
CA SER A 503 24.32 -8.78 -2.87
C SER A 503 24.75 -9.69 -4.03
N LEU A 504 23.79 -10.26 -4.74
CA LEU A 504 24.01 -11.14 -5.89
C LEU A 504 23.95 -10.37 -7.21
N ALA A 505 22.97 -9.47 -7.35
CA ALA A 505 22.77 -8.70 -8.57
C ALA A 505 22.03 -7.38 -8.27
N ARG A 506 22.19 -6.41 -9.19
CA ARG A 506 21.48 -5.12 -9.22
C ARG A 506 21.07 -4.81 -10.64
N TYR A 507 19.81 -4.55 -10.85
CA TYR A 507 19.25 -4.24 -12.15
C TYR A 507 18.74 -2.81 -12.19
N ALA A 508 19.47 -1.96 -12.90
CA ALA A 508 19.11 -0.57 -13.17
C ALA A 508 18.66 -0.45 -14.62
N SER A 509 17.66 0.37 -14.85
CA SER A 509 17.26 0.78 -16.20
C SER A 509 16.96 2.27 -16.14
N PRO A 510 17.97 3.15 -16.30
CA PRO A 510 17.81 4.58 -16.13
C PRO A 510 16.78 5.18 -17.08
N ASP A 511 16.66 4.63 -18.29
CA ASP A 511 15.77 5.11 -19.33
C ASP A 511 14.31 4.78 -19.03
N HIS A 512 14.04 3.63 -18.44
CA HIS A 512 12.68 3.13 -18.19
C HIS A 512 12.26 3.22 -16.71
N MET A 513 13.19 3.06 -15.75
CA MET A 513 12.93 3.10 -14.32
C MET A 513 13.28 4.48 -13.72
N THR A 514 12.42 5.46 -13.91
CA THR A 514 12.65 6.85 -13.45
C THR A 514 12.20 7.09 -12.01
N ALA A 515 11.47 6.15 -11.39
CA ALA A 515 10.94 6.25 -10.03
C ALA A 515 11.40 5.08 -9.15
N ILE A 516 11.30 5.25 -7.82
CA ILE A 516 11.64 4.21 -6.85
C ILE A 516 10.51 3.18 -6.81
N ALA A 517 10.84 1.90 -7.05
CA ALA A 517 9.93 0.79 -6.85
C ALA A 517 9.94 0.36 -5.39
N SER A 518 8.80 0.51 -4.71
CA SER A 518 8.66 0.11 -3.31
C SER A 518 7.95 -1.23 -3.13
N ARG A 519 7.38 -1.75 -4.20
CA ARG A 519 6.67 -3.03 -4.24
C ARG A 519 7.23 -3.89 -5.35
N LEU A 520 7.46 -5.14 -5.04
CA LEU A 520 7.90 -6.15 -6.00
C LEU A 520 6.99 -7.37 -5.92
N ALA A 521 6.85 -8.07 -7.04
CA ALA A 521 6.30 -9.42 -7.12
C ALA A 521 7.14 -10.24 -8.08
N CYS A 522 7.36 -11.51 -7.75
CA CYS A 522 8.00 -12.48 -8.64
C CYS A 522 6.94 -13.38 -9.26
N HIS A 523 7.02 -13.63 -10.55
CA HIS A 523 6.19 -14.63 -11.19
C HIS A 523 6.56 -16.02 -10.65
N ARG A 524 5.58 -16.92 -10.55
CA ARG A 524 5.81 -18.25 -9.95
C ARG A 524 6.75 -19.14 -10.76
N SER A 525 6.54 -19.20 -12.07
CA SER A 525 7.25 -20.09 -12.97
C SER A 525 8.18 -19.34 -13.95
N LEU A 526 7.77 -18.16 -14.42
CA LEU A 526 8.59 -17.33 -15.28
C LEU A 526 9.60 -16.52 -14.46
N ASN A 527 10.81 -16.37 -14.97
CA ASN A 527 11.86 -15.60 -14.32
C ASN A 527 11.63 -14.08 -14.51
N TYR A 528 10.43 -13.60 -14.13
CA TYR A 528 9.98 -12.22 -14.27
C TYR A 528 9.76 -11.57 -12.90
N VAL A 529 10.03 -10.28 -12.84
CA VAL A 529 9.84 -9.46 -11.64
C VAL A 529 9.06 -8.20 -11.99
N ALA A 530 7.90 -8.03 -11.39
CA ALA A 530 7.15 -6.79 -11.46
C ALA A 530 7.57 -5.84 -10.36
N ALA A 531 7.72 -4.55 -10.69
CA ALA A 531 8.18 -3.49 -9.80
C ALA A 531 7.23 -2.30 -9.84
N GLY A 532 6.49 -2.07 -8.76
CA GLY A 532 5.48 -1.01 -8.63
C GLY A 532 6.03 0.25 -7.96
N THR A 533 5.70 1.41 -8.55
CA THR A 533 6.22 2.72 -8.13
C THR A 533 5.16 3.63 -7.52
N ALA A 534 5.60 4.70 -6.87
CA ALA A 534 4.72 5.72 -6.29
C ALA A 534 3.96 6.55 -7.34
N SER A 535 4.31 6.44 -8.62
CA SER A 535 3.62 7.11 -9.73
C SER A 535 2.45 6.31 -10.33
N GLY A 536 2.20 5.09 -9.84
CA GLY A 536 1.19 4.18 -10.39
C GLY A 536 1.70 3.33 -11.57
N ARG A 537 2.99 3.44 -11.92
CA ARG A 537 3.60 2.61 -12.96
C ARG A 537 4.10 1.30 -12.41
N VAL A 538 3.95 0.26 -13.21
CA VAL A 538 4.52 -1.06 -13.02
C VAL A 538 5.53 -1.32 -14.13
N HIS A 539 6.64 -1.94 -13.76
CA HIS A 539 7.77 -2.28 -14.62
C HIS A 539 7.98 -3.78 -14.53
N VAL A 540 7.93 -4.51 -15.63
CA VAL A 540 8.12 -5.97 -15.67
C VAL A 540 9.49 -6.28 -16.23
N TYR A 541 10.41 -6.66 -15.34
CA TYR A 541 11.73 -7.17 -15.73
C TYR A 541 11.60 -8.61 -16.19
N ARG A 542 12.23 -8.95 -17.32
CA ARG A 542 12.26 -10.29 -17.91
C ARG A 542 13.68 -10.81 -18.01
N ALA A 543 13.89 -12.11 -17.70
CA ALA A 543 15.15 -12.79 -17.84
C ALA A 543 15.25 -13.58 -19.14
#